data_fa71ca65e20becbdd2fd529d2954a09d
#
_entry.id   fa71ca65e20becbdd2fd529d2954a09d
#
_cell.length_a   1.000
_cell.length_b   1.000
_cell.length_c   1.000
_cell.angle_alpha   90.00
_cell.angle_beta   90.00
_cell.angle_gamma   90.00
#
_symmetry.space_group_name_H-M   'P 1'
#
loop_
_entity.id
_entity.type
_entity.pdbx_description
1 polymer ?
#
loop_
_entity_poly.entity_id
_entity_poly.type
_entity_poly.pdbx_seq_one_letter_code
_entity_poly.pdbx_strand_id
1 'polypeptide(L)'
;MQKEVKLKWNEFRSSVSKSFEVFRHEDYLQDVTLVTEDHCKVSAHKLVLSAASEYFKGLFMTIGPQNSNTVICLDGVTSNDLKKVLDYMYKGEVEVYQDGLDTFLALAQRIHLNGLLVNEDYGRSDKEQNIGRK
;
A
#
# COMPACT_ATOMS: atom_id res chain seq x y z
N MET A 1 -27.50 34.94 16.79
CA MET A 1 -26.44 34.03 17.06
C MET A 1 -26.61 32.74 16.26
N GLN A 2 -25.57 32.34 15.58
CA GLN A 2 -25.67 31.16 14.72
C GLN A 2 -25.19 29.93 15.44
N LYS A 3 -25.83 28.83 15.14
CA LYS A 3 -25.42 27.52 15.68
C LYS A 3 -24.72 26.73 14.59
N GLU A 4 -23.70 26.02 14.97
CA GLU A 4 -23.04 25.13 14.05
C GLU A 4 -23.74 23.79 14.07
N VAL A 5 -23.88 23.21 12.90
CA VAL A 5 -24.50 21.91 12.76
C VAL A 5 -23.47 20.99 12.16
N LYS A 6 -23.32 19.82 12.74
CA LYS A 6 -22.38 18.83 12.26
C LYS A 6 -23.08 17.91 11.28
N LEU A 7 -22.57 17.87 10.07
CA LEU A 7 -23.06 16.94 9.06
C LEU A 7 -22.07 15.80 8.97
N LYS A 8 -22.58 14.61 8.83
CA LYS A 8 -21.74 13.43 8.89
C LYS A 8 -22.10 12.47 7.78
N TRP A 9 -21.07 12.03 7.06
CA TRP A 9 -21.24 11.02 6.03
C TRP A 9 -21.05 9.67 6.69
N ASN A 10 -22.12 8.92 6.88
CA ASN A 10 -22.05 7.59 7.47
C ASN A 10 -21.28 6.66 6.55
N GLU A 11 -20.46 5.80 7.13
CA GLU A 11 -19.68 4.84 6.38
C GLU A 11 -18.67 5.50 5.45
N PHE A 12 -18.22 6.70 5.85
CA PHE A 12 -17.25 7.44 5.04
C PHE A 12 -16.03 6.57 4.73
N ARG A 13 -15.46 5.93 5.74
CA ARG A 13 -14.22 5.21 5.56
C ARG A 13 -14.39 4.02 4.64
N SER A 14 -15.46 3.26 4.81
CA SER A 14 -15.67 2.10 3.96
C SER A 14 -16.00 2.50 2.53
N SER A 15 -16.72 3.61 2.36
CA SER A 15 -17.05 4.08 1.02
C SER A 15 -15.81 4.52 0.27
N VAL A 16 -14.94 5.29 0.93
CA VAL A 16 -13.72 5.77 0.28
C VAL A 16 -12.79 4.60 -0.02
N SER A 17 -12.69 3.65 0.89
CA SER A 17 -11.84 2.49 0.69
C SER A 17 -12.30 1.68 -0.52
N LYS A 18 -13.60 1.48 -0.65
CA LYS A 18 -14.12 0.75 -1.80
C LYS A 18 -13.84 1.48 -3.10
N SER A 19 -13.93 2.79 -3.09
CA SER A 19 -13.66 3.58 -4.27
C SER A 19 -12.20 3.43 -4.70
N PHE A 20 -11.28 3.42 -3.74
CA PHE A 20 -9.87 3.25 -4.07
C PHE A 20 -9.63 1.91 -4.74
N GLU A 21 -10.28 0.86 -4.26
CA GLU A 21 -10.14 -0.44 -4.90
C GLU A 21 -10.64 -0.43 -6.34
N VAL A 22 -11.77 0.21 -6.56
CA VAL A 22 -12.32 0.30 -7.91
C VAL A 22 -11.36 1.07 -8.82
N PHE A 23 -10.85 2.21 -8.35
CA PHE A 23 -9.94 3.02 -9.16
C PHE A 23 -8.66 2.26 -9.49
N ARG A 24 -8.21 1.41 -8.58
CA ARG A 24 -7.01 0.62 -8.82
C ARG A 24 -7.17 -0.32 -9.99
N HIS A 25 -8.33 -0.94 -10.09
CA HIS A 25 -8.54 -1.98 -11.10
C HIS A 25 -9.10 -1.44 -12.41
N GLU A 26 -9.47 -0.17 -12.45
CA GLU A 26 -10.08 0.40 -13.64
C GLU A 26 -9.23 1.45 -14.33
N ASP A 27 -7.93 1.45 -14.08
CA ASP A 27 -7.02 2.42 -14.72
C ASP A 27 -7.54 3.85 -14.64
N TYR A 28 -8.02 4.22 -13.47
CA TYR A 28 -8.63 5.52 -13.30
C TYR A 28 -7.74 6.39 -12.42
N LEU A 29 -7.34 7.54 -12.95
CA LEU A 29 -6.55 8.54 -12.23
C LEU A 29 -5.16 8.03 -11.81
N GLN A 30 -4.65 7.01 -12.45
CA GLN A 30 -3.32 6.50 -12.14
C GLN A 30 -2.26 7.47 -12.64
N ASP A 31 -1.24 7.69 -11.84
CA ASP A 31 -0.20 8.67 -12.17
C ASP A 31 1.20 8.16 -11.89
N VAL A 32 1.37 6.88 -11.63
CA VAL A 32 2.68 6.30 -11.42
C VAL A 32 2.68 4.86 -11.93
N THR A 33 3.81 4.46 -12.51
CA THR A 33 4.02 3.10 -12.97
C THR A 33 5.20 2.52 -12.22
N LEU A 34 4.99 1.36 -11.61
CA LEU A 34 6.05 0.66 -10.89
C LEU A 34 6.52 -0.51 -11.76
N VAL A 35 7.82 -0.64 -11.91
CA VAL A 35 8.41 -1.71 -12.72
C VAL A 35 9.14 -2.65 -11.79
N THR A 36 8.81 -3.93 -11.85
CA THR A 36 9.37 -4.93 -10.98
C THR A 36 10.59 -5.59 -11.61
N GLU A 37 11.28 -6.38 -10.79
CA GLU A 37 12.47 -7.08 -11.23
C GLU A 37 12.16 -8.05 -12.38
N ASP A 38 10.98 -8.65 -12.39
CA ASP A 38 10.57 -9.55 -13.46
C ASP A 38 9.88 -8.81 -14.60
N HIS A 39 10.13 -7.50 -14.70
CA HIS A 39 9.74 -6.68 -15.83
C HIS A 39 8.24 -6.50 -15.98
N CYS A 40 7.49 -6.60 -14.90
CA CYS A 40 6.07 -6.30 -14.91
C CYS A 40 5.88 -4.82 -14.64
N LYS A 41 4.90 -4.23 -15.32
CA LYS A 41 4.54 -2.84 -15.10
C LYS A 41 3.23 -2.81 -14.35
N VAL A 42 3.19 -2.07 -13.27
CA VAL A 42 2.01 -1.98 -12.43
C VAL A 42 1.68 -0.52 -12.22
N SER A 43 0.48 -0.13 -12.62
CA SER A 43 0.04 1.25 -12.45
C SER A 43 -0.56 1.44 -11.07
N ALA A 44 -0.36 2.62 -10.51
CA ALA A 44 -0.84 2.91 -9.17
C ALA A 44 -1.10 4.39 -9.02
N HIS A 45 -1.45 4.79 -7.81
CA HIS A 45 -1.79 6.17 -7.49
C HIS A 45 -0.77 6.71 -6.48
N LYS A 46 -0.12 7.81 -6.84
CA LYS A 46 0.85 8.42 -5.94
C LYS A 46 0.23 8.73 -4.58
N LEU A 47 -1.03 9.14 -4.59
CA LEU A 47 -1.71 9.48 -3.35
C LEU A 47 -1.77 8.29 -2.40
N VAL A 48 -2.15 7.13 -2.91
CA VAL A 48 -2.27 5.94 -2.08
C VAL A 48 -0.91 5.48 -1.60
N LEU A 49 0.07 5.46 -2.51
CA LEU A 49 1.42 5.05 -2.14
C LEU A 49 2.00 5.96 -1.06
N SER A 50 1.77 7.27 -1.19
CA SER A 50 2.28 8.23 -0.23
C SER A 50 1.60 8.10 1.12
N ALA A 51 0.30 7.81 1.12
CA ALA A 51 -0.44 7.65 2.36
C ALA A 51 0.01 6.42 3.13
N ALA A 52 0.44 5.38 2.41
CA ALA A 52 0.75 4.10 3.01
C ALA A 52 2.24 3.86 3.25
N SER A 53 3.12 4.65 2.64
CA SER A 53 4.56 4.38 2.69
C SER A 53 5.34 5.66 2.84
N GLU A 54 6.16 5.72 3.89
CA GLU A 54 7.02 6.88 4.09
C GLU A 54 8.07 7.00 2.99
N TYR A 55 8.54 5.86 2.47
CA TYR A 55 9.51 5.89 1.40
C TYR A 55 8.93 6.56 0.15
N PHE A 56 7.74 6.13 -0.26
CA PHE A 56 7.13 6.71 -1.45
C PHE A 56 6.73 8.16 -1.22
N LYS A 57 6.25 8.48 -0.03
CA LYS A 57 5.92 9.86 0.28
C LYS A 57 7.13 10.76 0.11
N GLY A 58 8.26 10.37 0.70
CA GLY A 58 9.48 11.14 0.59
C GLY A 58 9.98 11.24 -0.84
N LEU A 59 9.88 10.13 -1.58
CA LEU A 59 10.34 10.11 -2.95
C LEU A 59 9.53 11.08 -3.82
N PHE A 60 8.23 11.04 -3.71
CA PHE A 60 7.40 11.92 -4.53
C PHE A 60 7.57 13.39 -4.14
N MET A 61 7.78 13.66 -2.84
CA MET A 61 8.05 15.02 -2.42
C MET A 61 9.38 15.53 -2.97
N THR A 62 10.36 14.64 -3.07
CA THR A 62 11.67 15.02 -3.62
C THR A 62 11.59 15.27 -5.11
N ILE A 63 10.87 14.42 -5.83
CA ILE A 63 10.72 14.59 -7.27
C ILE A 63 9.95 15.87 -7.59
N GLY A 64 8.96 16.18 -6.75
CA GLY A 64 8.16 17.35 -6.95
C GLY A 64 7.02 17.11 -7.93
N PRO A 65 6.23 18.15 -8.20
CA PRO A 65 5.07 18.01 -9.07
C PRO A 65 5.49 17.69 -10.50
N GLN A 66 4.77 16.75 -11.09
CA GLN A 66 5.01 16.29 -12.43
C GLN A 66 3.69 16.22 -13.15
N ASN A 67 3.69 16.61 -14.41
CA ASN A 67 2.48 16.53 -15.21
C ASN A 67 2.34 15.20 -15.91
N SER A 68 3.39 14.44 -15.99
CA SER A 68 3.36 13.17 -16.68
C SER A 68 3.47 12.03 -15.69
N ASN A 69 3.19 10.85 -16.18
CA ASN A 69 3.29 9.64 -15.38
C ASN A 69 4.73 9.43 -14.94
N THR A 70 4.90 9.11 -13.68
CA THR A 70 6.21 8.83 -13.11
C THR A 70 6.46 7.33 -13.17
N VAL A 71 7.66 6.94 -13.60
CA VAL A 71 8.03 5.53 -13.67
C VAL A 71 9.09 5.26 -12.63
N ILE A 72 8.87 4.25 -11.79
CA ILE A 72 9.80 3.89 -10.73
C ILE A 72 10.15 2.42 -10.88
N CYS A 73 11.46 2.14 -10.96
CA CYS A 73 11.94 0.77 -11.02
C CYS A 73 12.29 0.30 -9.63
N LEU A 74 11.78 -0.86 -9.26
CA LEU A 74 11.97 -1.42 -7.92
C LEU A 74 12.90 -2.63 -8.02
N ASP A 75 14.17 -2.41 -7.74
CA ASP A 75 15.16 -3.47 -7.80
C ASP A 75 14.87 -4.53 -6.75
N GLY A 76 14.93 -5.78 -7.17
CA GLY A 76 14.79 -6.88 -6.23
C GLY A 76 13.37 -7.16 -5.80
N VAL A 77 12.40 -6.47 -6.38
CA VAL A 77 10.99 -6.65 -6.02
C VAL A 77 10.29 -7.41 -7.12
N THR A 78 9.70 -8.55 -6.78
CA THR A 78 8.95 -9.33 -7.76
C THR A 78 7.53 -8.79 -7.89
N SER A 79 6.89 -9.11 -8.99
CA SER A 79 5.52 -8.67 -9.20
C SER A 79 4.58 -9.27 -8.15
N ASN A 80 4.85 -10.48 -7.71
CA ASN A 80 4.01 -11.10 -6.69
C ASN A 80 4.10 -10.34 -5.37
N ASP A 81 5.31 -9.99 -4.94
CA ASP A 81 5.46 -9.24 -3.69
C ASP A 81 4.87 -7.85 -3.80
N LEU A 82 5.07 -7.20 -4.94
CA LEU A 82 4.50 -5.88 -5.13
C LEU A 82 2.98 -5.91 -5.09
N LYS A 83 2.40 -6.93 -5.72
CA LYS A 83 0.94 -7.05 -5.71
C LYS A 83 0.41 -7.17 -4.28
N LYS A 84 1.09 -7.95 -3.44
CA LYS A 84 0.67 -8.11 -2.06
C LYS A 84 0.77 -6.79 -1.29
N VAL A 85 1.82 -6.05 -1.52
CA VAL A 85 1.99 -4.75 -0.86
C VAL A 85 0.89 -3.79 -1.31
N LEU A 86 0.59 -3.78 -2.60
CA LEU A 86 -0.47 -2.91 -3.10
C LEU A 86 -1.84 -3.32 -2.56
N ASP A 87 -2.08 -4.63 -2.43
CA ASP A 87 -3.32 -5.08 -1.81
C ASP A 87 -3.45 -4.50 -0.40
N TYR A 88 -2.37 -4.55 0.37
CA TYR A 88 -2.39 -3.99 1.70
C TYR A 88 -2.64 -2.48 1.68
N MET A 89 -1.98 -1.79 0.77
CA MET A 89 -2.12 -0.33 0.71
C MET A 89 -3.52 0.11 0.34
N TYR A 90 -4.16 -0.61 -0.56
CA TYR A 90 -5.48 -0.21 -1.05
C TYR A 90 -6.62 -0.74 -0.19
N LYS A 91 -6.41 -1.88 0.47
CA LYS A 91 -7.48 -2.49 1.27
C LYS A 91 -7.28 -2.38 2.77
N GLY A 92 -6.03 -2.19 3.19
CA GLY A 92 -5.74 -2.19 4.61
C GLY A 92 -5.44 -3.55 5.18
N GLU A 93 -5.46 -4.59 4.35
CA GLU A 93 -5.16 -5.95 4.80
C GLU A 93 -4.74 -6.77 3.61
N VAL A 94 -4.02 -7.85 3.89
CA VAL A 94 -3.57 -8.74 2.83
C VAL A 94 -3.31 -10.11 3.43
N GLU A 95 -3.53 -11.15 2.63
CA GLU A 95 -3.20 -12.50 3.02
C GLU A 95 -1.93 -12.93 2.30
N VAL A 96 -1.00 -13.46 3.05
CA VAL A 96 0.30 -13.86 2.53
C VAL A 96 0.57 -15.29 2.97
N TYR A 97 1.02 -16.12 2.04
CA TYR A 97 1.39 -17.50 2.40
C TYR A 97 2.58 -17.48 3.35
N GLN A 98 2.64 -18.49 4.18
CA GLN A 98 3.69 -18.55 5.19
C GLN A 98 5.09 -18.51 4.57
N ASP A 99 5.29 -19.19 3.46
CA ASP A 99 6.62 -19.20 2.85
C ASP A 99 6.92 -17.93 2.07
N GLY A 100 5.96 -17.04 1.90
CA GLY A 100 6.21 -15.75 1.30
C GLY A 100 6.25 -14.61 2.30
N LEU A 101 6.07 -14.93 3.58
CA LEU A 101 5.97 -13.90 4.59
C LEU A 101 7.26 -13.12 4.76
N ASP A 102 8.39 -13.81 4.73
CA ASP A 102 9.67 -13.13 4.97
C ASP A 102 9.96 -12.10 3.89
N THR A 103 9.71 -12.44 2.63
CA THR A 103 9.97 -11.48 1.56
C THR A 103 8.99 -10.32 1.61
N PHE A 104 7.74 -10.59 1.98
CA PHE A 104 6.78 -9.52 2.14
C PHE A 104 7.20 -8.56 3.24
N LEU A 105 7.61 -9.09 4.39
CA LEU A 105 8.01 -8.26 5.51
C LEU A 105 9.29 -7.49 5.20
N ALA A 106 10.22 -8.09 4.46
CA ALA A 106 11.42 -7.38 4.07
C ALA A 106 11.10 -6.19 3.17
N LEU A 107 10.19 -6.38 2.23
CA LEU A 107 9.78 -5.30 1.36
C LEU A 107 9.03 -4.23 2.15
N ALA A 108 8.12 -4.65 3.03
CA ALA A 108 7.37 -3.71 3.85
C ALA A 108 8.30 -2.84 4.68
N GLN A 109 9.35 -3.44 5.21
CA GLN A 109 10.32 -2.71 6.01
C GLN A 109 11.14 -1.76 5.13
N ARG A 110 11.50 -2.22 3.93
CA ARG A 110 12.28 -1.40 3.00
C ARG A 110 11.55 -0.13 2.61
N ILE A 111 10.25 -0.20 2.42
CA ILE A 111 9.46 0.96 2.01
C ILE A 111 8.77 1.64 3.18
N HIS A 112 9.05 1.21 4.40
CA HIS A 112 8.43 1.79 5.59
C HIS A 112 6.92 1.84 5.48
N LEU A 113 6.35 0.66 5.31
CA LEU A 113 4.90 0.51 5.16
C LEU A 113 4.22 0.87 6.48
N ASN A 114 3.24 1.77 6.40
CA ASN A 114 2.54 2.25 7.59
C ASN A 114 1.57 1.22 8.13
N GLY A 115 1.38 1.23 9.43
CA GLY A 115 0.34 0.45 10.07
C GLY A 115 0.64 -1.01 10.27
N LEU A 116 1.72 -1.50 9.70
CA LEU A 116 2.07 -2.91 9.83
C LEU A 116 2.93 -3.09 11.06
N LEU A 117 2.46 -3.90 11.99
CA LEU A 117 3.21 -4.16 13.21
C LEU A 117 4.10 -5.36 12.99
N VAL A 118 5.40 -5.12 12.95
CA VAL A 118 6.38 -6.17 12.84
C VAL A 118 7.10 -6.22 14.16
N ASN A 119 6.83 -7.24 14.97
CA ASN A 119 7.48 -7.36 16.26
C ASN A 119 8.02 -8.77 16.41
N GLU A 120 8.68 -9.00 17.52
CA GLU A 120 9.32 -10.27 17.72
C GLU A 120 8.37 -11.42 17.84
N ASP A 121 7.16 -11.13 18.28
CA ASP A 121 6.20 -12.20 18.44
C ASP A 121 5.71 -12.70 17.11
N TYR A 122 5.81 -11.89 16.10
CA TYR A 122 5.28 -12.24 14.80
C TYR A 122 5.93 -13.51 14.26
N GLY A 123 7.24 -13.56 14.29
CA GLY A 123 7.93 -14.74 13.81
C GLY A 123 7.73 -15.91 14.71
N ARG A 124 7.42 -15.70 15.95
CA ARG A 124 7.19 -16.80 16.86
C ARG A 124 5.77 -17.26 16.85
N SER A 125 4.86 -16.38 16.47
CA SER A 125 3.49 -16.77 16.57
C SER A 125 3.10 -17.74 15.49
N ASP A 126 3.96 -17.96 14.56
CA ASP A 126 3.67 -19.01 13.65
C ASP A 126 3.60 -20.29 14.37
N LYS A 127 4.15 -20.28 15.48
CA LYS A 127 3.99 -21.37 16.29
C LYS A 127 2.69 -21.24 16.94
N GLU A 128 2.12 -20.23 16.87
CA GLU A 128 0.88 -20.08 17.44
C GLU A 128 0.03 -19.24 16.66
N GLN A 129 -0.06 -18.51 16.07
CA GLN A 129 -0.90 -17.69 15.62
C GLN A 129 -1.29 -17.35 14.92
N ASN A 130 -0.96 -16.52 14.34
CA ASN A 130 -1.11 -15.68 13.97
C ASN A 130 -1.25 -14.97 13.86
N ILE A 131 -0.96 -14.79 13.44
CA ILE A 131 -0.99 -13.86 13.38
C ILE A 131 -1.65 -13.37 13.34
N GLY A 132 -1.75 -12.96 13.08
CA GLY A 132 -2.38 -12.65 12.85
C GLY A 132 -2.83 -12.51 13.22
N ARG A 133 -2.94 -12.81 13.11
CA ARG A 133 -3.27 -12.65 13.43
C ARG A 133 -3.46 -11.99 13.67
N LYS A 134 -3.01 -11.66 13.51
CA LYS A 134 -2.98 -11.16 13.52
C LYS A 134 -3.30 -11.00 13.42
#